data_6775230820155912392de61e3e94a439
#
_entry.id   6775230820155912392de61e3e94a439
#
_cell.length_a   1.000
_cell.length_b   1.000
_cell.length_c   1.000
_cell.angle_alpha   90.00
_cell.angle_beta   90.00
_cell.angle_gamma   90.00
#
_symmetry.space_group_name_H-M   'P 1'
#
loop_
_entity.id
_entity.type
_entity.pdbx_description
1 polymer ?
#
loop_
_entity_poly.entity_id
_entity_poly.type
_entity_poly.pdbx_seq_one_letter_code
_entity_poly.pdbx_strand_id
1 'polypeptide(L)'
;MDNNSVDKHICNNAHARAERNYQPRMERERERLMEPLTRNEVHGYCGSHENKCKNEHGGEVFVTNMGKMTYRNINFRESVWTGKYLQMTLMSIPCRSEIGVELHSDTDQYIRVEHGIALALTGNNKDALCNKYKLNTGEAIFIPAGVWHNIINIGRRSLKISSVYAPPHHPKCTVEKTK
;
A
#
# COMPACT_ATOMS: atom_id res chain seq x y z
N MET A 1 22.31 49.43 -22.03
CA MET A 1 20.86 49.67 -21.99
C MET A 1 20.18 48.30 -22.03
N ASP A 2 19.68 47.89 -20.90
CA ASP A 2 19.35 46.48 -20.62
C ASP A 2 18.00 46.07 -21.18
N ASN A 3 18.02 45.18 -22.17
CA ASN A 3 16.83 44.53 -22.76
C ASN A 3 16.23 43.42 -21.90
N ASN A 4 16.61 43.33 -20.61
CA ASN A 4 16.26 42.20 -19.71
C ASN A 4 15.02 42.49 -18.81
N SER A 5 14.42 43.65 -18.93
CA SER A 5 13.29 44.07 -18.07
C SER A 5 11.91 43.73 -18.67
N VAL A 6 11.80 43.67 -20.00
CA VAL A 6 10.51 43.50 -20.68
C VAL A 6 10.03 42.03 -20.65
N ASP A 7 10.96 41.07 -20.74
CA ASP A 7 10.62 39.64 -20.78
C ASP A 7 10.12 39.07 -19.43
N LYS A 8 10.61 39.61 -18.29
CA LYS A 8 10.14 39.17 -16.96
C LYS A 8 8.68 39.58 -16.67
N HIS A 9 8.24 40.71 -17.19
CA HIS A 9 6.86 41.14 -16.99
C HIS A 9 5.84 40.36 -17.85
N ILE A 10 6.23 39.89 -19.01
CA ILE A 10 5.38 39.08 -19.89
C ILE A 10 5.20 37.66 -19.34
N CYS A 11 6.27 37.05 -18.85
CA CYS A 11 6.20 35.72 -18.20
C CYS A 11 5.37 35.71 -16.91
N ASN A 12 5.54 36.74 -16.05
CA ASN A 12 4.75 36.84 -14.82
C ASN A 12 3.24 37.04 -15.07
N ASN A 13 2.87 37.81 -16.12
CA ASN A 13 1.47 37.99 -16.48
C ASN A 13 0.84 36.73 -17.08
N ALA A 14 1.58 35.95 -17.85
CA ALA A 14 1.09 34.70 -18.42
C ALA A 14 0.88 33.63 -17.32
N HIS A 15 1.79 33.55 -16.35
CA HIS A 15 1.69 32.61 -15.22
C HIS A 15 0.49 32.97 -14.33
N ALA A 16 0.36 34.23 -13.92
CA ALA A 16 -0.74 34.70 -13.10
C ALA A 16 -2.12 34.60 -13.81
N ARG A 17 -2.15 34.60 -15.16
CA ARG A 17 -3.37 34.39 -15.93
C ARG A 17 -3.74 32.93 -16.06
N ALA A 18 -2.75 32.04 -16.16
CA ALA A 18 -2.92 30.59 -16.12
C ALA A 18 -3.42 30.10 -14.74
N GLU A 19 -2.86 30.61 -13.65
CA GLU A 19 -3.31 30.30 -12.31
C GLU A 19 -4.74 30.76 -12.02
N ARG A 20 -5.14 31.97 -12.46
CA ARG A 20 -6.51 32.46 -12.30
C ARG A 20 -7.55 31.65 -13.07
N ASN A 21 -7.20 31.04 -14.19
CA ASN A 21 -8.11 30.17 -14.94
C ASN A 21 -8.10 28.72 -14.44
N TYR A 22 -7.03 28.28 -13.75
CA TYR A 22 -6.89 26.93 -13.24
C TYR A 22 -7.64 26.71 -11.91
N GLN A 23 -7.59 27.68 -11.00
CA GLN A 23 -8.24 27.63 -9.69
C GLN A 23 -9.76 27.36 -9.76
N PRO A 24 -10.57 28.10 -10.56
CA PRO A 24 -12.01 27.86 -10.63
C PRO A 24 -12.38 26.51 -11.27
N ARG A 25 -11.50 25.95 -12.12
CA ARG A 25 -11.69 24.61 -12.69
C ARG A 25 -11.45 23.53 -11.65
N MET A 26 -10.41 23.65 -10.85
CA MET A 26 -10.09 22.70 -9.77
C MET A 26 -11.14 22.75 -8.66
N GLU A 27 -11.67 23.92 -8.31
CA GLU A 27 -12.74 24.04 -7.33
C GLU A 27 -14.04 23.37 -7.80
N ARG A 28 -14.46 23.58 -9.02
CA ARG A 28 -15.62 22.90 -9.61
C ARG A 28 -15.43 21.39 -9.71
N GLU A 29 -14.21 20.92 -10.01
CA GLU A 29 -13.90 19.50 -10.08
C GLU A 29 -13.87 18.89 -8.69
N ARG A 30 -13.38 19.61 -7.69
CA ARG A 30 -13.41 19.22 -6.27
C ARG A 30 -14.84 19.16 -5.72
N GLU A 31 -15.70 20.14 -6.03
CA GLU A 31 -17.11 20.15 -5.65
C GLU A 31 -17.85 18.96 -6.28
N ARG A 32 -17.61 18.68 -7.56
CA ARG A 32 -18.18 17.52 -8.26
C ARG A 32 -17.72 16.18 -7.66
N LEU A 33 -16.47 16.09 -7.20
CA LEU A 33 -15.93 14.91 -6.54
C LEU A 33 -16.42 14.77 -5.07
N MET A 34 -16.94 15.85 -4.47
CA MET A 34 -17.52 15.85 -3.14
C MET A 34 -19.03 15.62 -3.10
N GLU A 35 -19.71 15.61 -4.25
CA GLU A 35 -21.10 15.18 -4.29
C GLU A 35 -21.20 13.73 -3.82
N PRO A 36 -22.15 13.39 -2.92
CA PRO A 36 -22.31 12.03 -2.45
C PRO A 36 -22.68 11.13 -3.64
N LEU A 37 -21.78 10.21 -3.98
CA LEU A 37 -22.01 9.19 -5.01
C LEU A 37 -23.29 8.44 -4.68
N THR A 38 -24.23 8.37 -5.61
CA THR A 38 -25.42 7.57 -5.46
C THR A 38 -25.04 6.09 -5.42
N ARG A 39 -25.85 5.27 -4.75
CA ARG A 39 -25.57 3.83 -4.55
C ARG A 39 -25.34 3.07 -5.87
N ASN A 40 -25.81 3.59 -7.01
CA ASN A 40 -25.65 2.99 -8.33
C ASN A 40 -24.33 3.40 -9.03
N GLU A 41 -23.70 4.50 -8.64
CA GLU A 41 -22.42 4.96 -9.23
C GLU A 41 -21.22 4.21 -8.67
N VAL A 42 -21.38 3.47 -7.56
CA VAL A 42 -20.33 2.66 -6.93
C VAL A 42 -20.21 1.26 -7.57
N HIS A 43 -21.08 0.89 -8.52
CA HIS A 43 -21.17 -0.47 -9.10
C HIS A 43 -20.81 -0.55 -10.58
N GLY A 44 -19.95 0.32 -11.09
CA GLY A 44 -19.42 0.24 -12.46
C GLY A 44 -18.28 -0.77 -12.63
N TYR A 45 -18.45 -2.03 -12.21
CA TYR A 45 -17.54 -3.12 -12.58
C TYR A 45 -18.04 -3.80 -13.85
N CYS A 46 -17.52 -3.38 -15.01
CA CYS A 46 -17.65 -4.10 -16.26
C CYS A 46 -16.36 -4.89 -16.51
N GLY A 47 -16.30 -6.15 -16.13
CA GLY A 47 -15.16 -7.01 -16.32
C GLY A 47 -15.52 -8.47 -16.08
N SER A 48 -15.91 -9.18 -17.15
CA SER A 48 -16.10 -10.62 -17.16
C SER A 48 -14.76 -11.33 -17.31
N HIS A 49 -14.04 -11.53 -16.22
CA HIS A 49 -13.03 -12.56 -16.11
C HIS A 49 -13.38 -13.45 -14.92
N GLU A 50 -13.59 -14.75 -15.17
CA GLU A 50 -13.72 -15.76 -14.13
C GLU A 50 -12.48 -15.68 -13.23
N ASN A 51 -12.59 -14.91 -12.14
CA ASN A 51 -11.56 -14.85 -11.11
C ASN A 51 -11.54 -16.21 -10.41
N LYS A 52 -10.60 -17.07 -10.78
CA LYS A 52 -10.30 -18.34 -10.08
C LYS A 52 -10.01 -18.14 -8.59
N CYS A 53 -9.83 -16.92 -8.14
CA CYS A 53 -9.44 -16.54 -6.79
C CYS A 53 -10.43 -15.52 -6.24
N LYS A 54 -11.18 -15.89 -5.25
CA LYS A 54 -12.32 -15.13 -4.70
C LYS A 54 -11.98 -13.70 -4.23
N ASN A 55 -10.76 -13.45 -3.79
CA ASN A 55 -10.34 -12.18 -3.18
C ASN A 55 -9.17 -11.48 -3.91
N GLU A 56 -8.73 -12.01 -5.04
CA GLU A 56 -7.62 -11.43 -5.83
C GLU A 56 -8.19 -10.51 -6.93
N HIS A 57 -7.88 -9.23 -6.85
CA HIS A 57 -8.40 -8.17 -7.73
C HIS A 57 -7.35 -7.61 -8.70
N GLY A 58 -6.21 -8.30 -8.85
CA GLY A 58 -5.11 -7.83 -9.69
C GLY A 58 -5.44 -7.80 -11.18
N GLY A 59 -4.83 -6.82 -11.85
CA GLY A 59 -5.03 -6.56 -13.29
C GLY A 59 -6.02 -5.42 -13.57
N GLU A 60 -6.82 -5.00 -12.60
CA GLU A 60 -7.80 -3.92 -12.73
C GLU A 60 -7.63 -2.88 -11.62
N VAL A 61 -8.26 -1.71 -11.82
CA VAL A 61 -8.36 -0.68 -10.77
C VAL A 61 -9.20 -1.23 -9.62
N PHE A 62 -8.64 -1.20 -8.41
CA PHE A 62 -9.28 -1.70 -7.22
C PHE A 62 -9.31 -0.66 -6.11
N VAL A 63 -10.50 -0.35 -5.62
CA VAL A 63 -10.71 0.62 -4.53
C VAL A 63 -11.25 -0.12 -3.31
N THR A 64 -10.58 0.01 -2.17
CA THR A 64 -10.96 -0.67 -0.93
C THR A 64 -10.61 0.15 0.29
N ASN A 65 -11.25 -0.16 1.42
CA ASN A 65 -10.79 0.26 2.74
C ASN A 65 -9.80 -0.78 3.27
N MET A 66 -8.51 -0.47 3.17
CA MET A 66 -7.43 -1.40 3.51
C MET A 66 -7.49 -1.87 4.97
N GLY A 67 -7.71 -0.97 5.92
CA GLY A 67 -7.81 -1.32 7.34
C GLY A 67 -8.97 -2.29 7.61
N LYS A 68 -10.14 -2.05 7.02
CA LYS A 68 -11.32 -2.94 7.16
C LYS A 68 -11.10 -4.29 6.50
N MET A 69 -10.47 -4.31 5.32
CA MET A 69 -10.16 -5.54 4.58
C MET A 69 -9.16 -6.39 5.36
N THR A 70 -8.07 -5.79 5.83
CA THR A 70 -7.04 -6.46 6.62
C THR A 70 -7.57 -6.96 7.96
N TYR A 71 -8.41 -6.19 8.64
CA TYR A 71 -9.03 -6.61 9.90
C TYR A 71 -9.88 -7.87 9.73
N ARG A 72 -10.60 -7.99 8.61
CA ARG A 72 -11.45 -9.16 8.30
C ARG A 72 -10.67 -10.39 7.82
N ASN A 73 -9.45 -10.20 7.32
CA ASN A 73 -8.63 -11.33 6.89
C ASN A 73 -8.32 -12.25 8.07
N ILE A 74 -8.60 -13.55 7.91
CA ILE A 74 -8.31 -14.62 8.88
C ILE A 74 -7.16 -15.52 8.42
N ASN A 75 -6.74 -15.40 7.15
CA ASN A 75 -5.64 -16.19 6.60
C ASN A 75 -4.30 -15.68 7.11
N PHE A 76 -3.35 -16.58 7.28
CA PHE A 76 -1.99 -16.20 7.64
C PHE A 76 -1.42 -15.26 6.59
N ARG A 77 -1.54 -15.61 5.29
CA ARG A 77 -1.22 -14.73 4.15
C ARG A 77 -2.26 -14.90 3.04
N GLU A 78 -2.65 -13.80 2.43
CA GLU A 78 -3.54 -13.78 1.29
C GLU A 78 -3.14 -12.66 0.33
N SER A 79 -2.92 -12.98 -0.96
CA SER A 79 -2.77 -11.96 -1.99
C SER A 79 -4.14 -11.40 -2.37
N VAL A 80 -4.25 -10.08 -2.47
CA VAL A 80 -5.52 -9.40 -2.76
C VAL A 80 -5.46 -8.55 -4.02
N TRP A 81 -4.26 -8.20 -4.46
CA TRP A 81 -4.04 -7.50 -5.72
C TRP A 81 -2.63 -7.76 -6.23
N THR A 82 -2.52 -8.20 -7.49
CA THR A 82 -1.24 -8.47 -8.14
C THR A 82 -1.21 -7.81 -9.51
N GLY A 83 -0.40 -6.78 -9.66
CA GLY A 83 -0.10 -6.11 -10.93
C GLY A 83 1.25 -6.53 -11.50
N LYS A 84 1.70 -5.81 -12.54
CA LYS A 84 2.99 -6.07 -13.18
C LYS A 84 4.19 -5.76 -12.27
N TYR A 85 4.11 -4.70 -11.48
CA TYR A 85 5.24 -4.16 -10.70
C TYR A 85 4.96 -4.08 -9.21
N LEU A 86 3.78 -4.45 -8.77
CA LEU A 86 3.36 -4.31 -7.39
C LEU A 86 2.39 -5.43 -7.01
N GLN A 87 2.52 -5.93 -5.79
CA GLN A 87 1.60 -6.88 -5.21
C GLN A 87 1.20 -6.45 -3.80
N MET A 88 -0.07 -6.60 -3.49
CA MET A 88 -0.62 -6.37 -2.15
C MET A 88 -1.02 -7.71 -1.52
N THR A 89 -0.56 -7.94 -0.29
CA THR A 89 -0.99 -9.06 0.54
C THR A 89 -1.50 -8.58 1.89
N LEU A 90 -2.36 -9.39 2.49
CA LEU A 90 -2.83 -9.22 3.86
C LEU A 90 -2.38 -10.40 4.69
N MET A 91 -2.05 -10.14 5.97
CA MET A 91 -1.69 -11.21 6.88
C MET A 91 -2.40 -11.09 8.22
N SER A 92 -2.69 -12.25 8.81
CA SER A 92 -3.19 -12.40 10.17
C SER A 92 -2.23 -13.30 10.94
N ILE A 93 -1.37 -12.69 11.76
CA ILE A 93 -0.32 -13.40 12.51
C ILE A 93 -0.85 -13.66 13.93
N PRO A 94 -1.00 -14.91 14.37
CA PRO A 94 -1.49 -15.23 15.70
C PRO A 94 -0.67 -14.60 16.82
N CYS A 95 -1.25 -14.48 18.00
CA CYS A 95 -0.54 -14.00 19.20
C CYS A 95 0.71 -14.85 19.45
N ARG A 96 1.83 -14.21 19.76
CA ARG A 96 3.15 -14.83 19.99
C ARG A 96 3.71 -15.63 18.80
N SER A 97 3.18 -15.39 17.60
CA SER A 97 3.69 -15.93 16.33
C SER A 97 4.43 -14.88 15.54
N GLU A 98 5.01 -15.27 14.42
CA GLU A 98 5.86 -14.45 13.56
C GLU A 98 5.73 -14.88 12.10
N ILE A 99 6.20 -14.07 11.16
CA ILE A 99 6.30 -14.48 9.75
C ILE A 99 7.44 -15.49 9.55
N GLY A 100 8.50 -15.41 10.32
CA GLY A 100 9.78 -16.10 10.16
C GLY A 100 10.84 -15.16 9.56
N VAL A 101 12.09 -15.62 9.58
CA VAL A 101 13.20 -14.84 9.00
C VAL A 101 13.15 -14.98 7.48
N GLU A 102 12.93 -13.88 6.78
CA GLU A 102 12.81 -13.80 5.31
C GLU A 102 13.89 -12.89 4.73
N LEU A 103 14.23 -13.12 3.46
CA LEU A 103 15.04 -12.27 2.59
C LEU A 103 14.39 -12.22 1.22
N HIS A 104 14.18 -11.03 0.69
CA HIS A 104 13.78 -10.80 -0.70
C HIS A 104 14.94 -10.17 -1.43
N SER A 105 15.58 -10.91 -2.35
CA SER A 105 16.83 -10.45 -3.01
C SER A 105 16.61 -9.32 -4.01
N ASP A 106 15.42 -9.23 -4.57
CA ASP A 106 15.07 -8.38 -5.71
C ASP A 106 13.74 -7.62 -5.55
N THR A 107 13.20 -7.65 -4.33
CA THR A 107 11.88 -7.08 -4.03
C THR A 107 11.96 -6.17 -2.80
N ASP A 108 11.61 -4.91 -2.97
CA ASP A 108 11.35 -4.01 -1.85
C ASP A 108 10.02 -4.35 -1.20
N GLN A 109 9.94 -4.21 0.12
CA GLN A 109 8.73 -4.52 0.87
C GLN A 109 8.33 -3.35 1.76
N TYR A 110 7.06 -2.97 1.69
CA TYR A 110 6.41 -2.08 2.63
C TYR A 110 5.46 -2.90 3.50
N ILE A 111 5.52 -2.74 4.81
CA ILE A 111 4.62 -3.41 5.77
C ILE A 111 3.98 -2.35 6.66
N ARG A 112 2.66 -2.35 6.75
CA ARG A 112 1.90 -1.49 7.67
C ARG A 112 1.11 -2.31 8.68
N VAL A 113 1.19 -1.90 9.94
CA VAL A 113 0.37 -2.47 11.01
C VAL A 113 -1.02 -1.85 10.95
N GLU A 114 -2.01 -2.64 10.56
CA GLU A 114 -3.42 -2.21 10.52
C GLU A 114 -4.10 -2.41 11.87
N HIS A 115 -3.70 -3.44 12.64
CA HIS A 115 -4.17 -3.68 13.99
C HIS A 115 -3.19 -4.52 14.79
N GLY A 116 -2.91 -4.13 16.03
CA GLY A 116 -2.01 -4.83 16.94
C GLY A 116 -0.67 -4.14 17.13
N ILE A 117 0.32 -4.88 17.61
CA ILE A 117 1.67 -4.40 17.89
C ILE A 117 2.66 -5.41 17.34
N ALA A 118 3.56 -4.96 16.49
CA ALA A 118 4.62 -5.75 15.90
C ALA A 118 6.00 -5.37 16.46
N LEU A 119 6.90 -6.34 16.48
CA LEU A 119 8.34 -6.14 16.57
C LEU A 119 8.94 -6.54 15.22
N ALA A 120 9.48 -5.59 14.49
CA ALA A 120 10.26 -5.85 13.29
C ALA A 120 11.74 -6.00 13.69
N LEU A 121 12.35 -7.07 13.24
CA LEU A 121 13.79 -7.31 13.33
C LEU A 121 14.39 -7.21 11.94
N THR A 122 15.53 -6.52 11.78
CA THR A 122 16.24 -6.46 10.50
C THR A 122 17.74 -6.60 10.68
N GLY A 123 18.44 -7.05 9.64
CA GLY A 123 19.89 -7.19 9.64
C GLY A 123 20.45 -7.58 8.27
N ASN A 124 21.76 -7.52 8.15
CA ASN A 124 22.47 -7.92 6.95
C ASN A 124 22.78 -9.43 6.91
N ASN A 125 22.51 -10.13 7.99
CA ASN A 125 22.78 -11.56 8.12
C ASN A 125 21.56 -12.25 8.77
N LYS A 126 21.23 -13.44 8.27
CA LYS A 126 20.13 -14.28 8.74
C LYS A 126 20.20 -14.55 10.25
N ASP A 127 21.39 -14.78 10.76
CA ASP A 127 21.63 -15.18 12.15
C ASP A 127 21.86 -13.96 13.08
N ALA A 128 21.85 -12.73 12.51
CA ALA A 128 22.14 -11.50 13.24
C ALA A 128 21.19 -10.37 12.84
N LEU A 129 19.92 -10.46 13.24
CA LEU A 129 18.94 -9.40 13.09
C LEU A 129 19.08 -8.40 14.24
N CYS A 130 20.07 -7.50 14.14
CA CYS A 130 20.48 -6.62 15.25
C CYS A 130 19.56 -5.40 15.44
N ASN A 131 18.89 -4.93 14.38
CA ASN A 131 18.01 -3.78 14.47
C ASN A 131 16.61 -4.21 14.89
N LYS A 132 16.01 -3.42 15.80
CA LYS A 132 14.70 -3.72 16.40
C LYS A 132 13.80 -2.49 16.30
N TYR A 133 12.62 -2.65 15.72
CA TYR A 133 11.63 -1.58 15.56
C TYR A 133 10.29 -2.06 16.09
N LYS A 134 9.78 -1.38 17.11
CA LYS A 134 8.41 -1.60 17.59
C LYS A 134 7.47 -0.79 16.70
N LEU A 135 6.44 -1.44 16.18
CA LEU A 135 5.42 -0.82 15.33
C LEU A 135 4.04 -0.98 15.97
N ASN A 136 3.36 0.14 16.14
CA ASN A 136 1.98 0.19 16.62
C ASN A 136 1.01 0.31 15.44
N THR A 137 -0.27 0.14 15.69
CA THR A 137 -1.33 0.37 14.68
C THR A 137 -1.16 1.73 14.00
N GLY A 138 -1.17 1.74 12.67
CA GLY A 138 -0.98 2.92 11.82
C GLY A 138 0.46 3.15 11.38
N GLU A 139 1.45 2.55 12.05
CA GLU A 139 2.86 2.66 11.70
C GLU A 139 3.28 1.64 10.64
N ALA A 140 4.35 1.96 9.92
CA ALA A 140 4.86 1.14 8.83
C ALA A 140 6.38 1.07 8.82
N ILE A 141 6.90 0.03 8.16
CA ILE A 141 8.32 -0.17 7.86
C ILE A 141 8.52 -0.37 6.37
N PHE A 142 9.57 0.21 5.83
CA PHE A 142 10.08 0.00 4.47
C PHE A 142 11.33 -0.84 4.56
N ILE A 143 11.37 -1.95 3.85
CA ILE A 143 12.46 -2.93 3.87
C ILE A 143 13.01 -3.03 2.43
N PRO A 144 14.22 -2.53 2.18
CA PRO A 144 14.85 -2.67 0.87
C PRO A 144 15.15 -4.13 0.53
N ALA A 145 15.22 -4.44 -0.76
CA ALA A 145 15.71 -5.71 -1.26
C ALA A 145 17.08 -6.06 -0.64
N GLY A 146 17.30 -7.34 -0.35
CA GLY A 146 18.55 -7.83 0.23
C GLY A 146 18.69 -7.65 1.75
N VAL A 147 17.67 -7.14 2.45
CA VAL A 147 17.68 -7.00 3.91
C VAL A 147 16.96 -8.17 4.58
N TRP A 148 17.66 -8.93 5.41
CA TRP A 148 17.07 -9.95 6.26
C TRP A 148 16.14 -9.34 7.28
N HIS A 149 14.95 -9.91 7.44
CA HIS A 149 13.95 -9.38 8.35
C HIS A 149 13.00 -10.43 8.91
N ASN A 150 12.33 -10.08 10.01
CA ASN A 150 11.26 -10.85 10.62
C ASN A 150 10.23 -9.90 11.26
N ILE A 151 8.97 -10.25 11.22
CA ILE A 151 7.90 -9.53 11.90
C ILE A 151 7.28 -10.46 12.94
N ILE A 152 7.33 -10.05 14.19
CA ILE A 152 6.88 -10.82 15.35
C ILE A 152 5.64 -10.12 15.94
N ASN A 153 4.60 -10.86 16.21
CA ASN A 153 3.45 -10.37 16.96
C ASN A 153 3.75 -10.34 18.45
N ILE A 154 3.97 -9.16 19.00
CA ILE A 154 4.20 -8.94 20.44
C ILE A 154 2.94 -8.48 21.19
N GLY A 155 1.81 -8.38 20.50
CA GLY A 155 0.52 -8.04 21.05
C GLY A 155 -0.20 -9.24 21.67
N ARG A 156 -1.37 -9.00 22.27
CA ARG A 156 -2.21 -10.02 22.92
C ARG A 156 -3.28 -10.62 22.01
N ARG A 157 -3.46 -10.07 20.79
CA ARG A 157 -4.41 -10.52 19.78
C ARG A 157 -3.67 -10.76 18.47
N SER A 158 -4.35 -11.30 17.46
CA SER A 158 -3.78 -11.43 16.11
C SER A 158 -3.31 -10.07 15.60
N LEU A 159 -2.08 -10.04 15.12
CA LEU A 159 -1.51 -8.89 14.43
C LEU A 159 -2.05 -8.89 12.99
N LYS A 160 -2.60 -7.77 12.56
CA LYS A 160 -3.11 -7.57 11.21
C LYS A 160 -2.21 -6.60 10.47
N ILE A 161 -1.63 -7.06 9.37
CA ILE A 161 -0.74 -6.26 8.55
C ILE A 161 -1.16 -6.30 7.09
N SER A 162 -0.97 -5.18 6.40
CA SER A 162 -0.96 -5.08 4.96
C SER A 162 0.47 -4.97 4.47
N SER A 163 0.81 -5.67 3.39
CA SER A 163 2.16 -5.65 2.84
C SER A 163 2.13 -5.43 1.33
N VAL A 164 3.03 -4.57 0.86
CA VAL A 164 3.26 -4.29 -0.56
C VAL A 164 4.63 -4.81 -0.94
N TYR A 165 4.69 -5.55 -2.02
CA TYR A 165 5.92 -6.05 -2.66
C TYR A 165 6.10 -5.36 -4.01
N ALA A 166 7.29 -4.91 -4.31
CA ALA A 166 7.67 -4.29 -5.57
C ALA A 166 9.06 -4.80 -6.02
N PRO A 167 9.10 -5.65 -7.08
CA PRO A 167 8.02 -6.27 -7.84
C PRO A 167 7.22 -7.32 -7.04
N PRO A 168 6.16 -7.93 -7.61
CA PRO A 168 5.40 -9.04 -7.01
C PRO A 168 6.30 -10.19 -6.60
N HIS A 169 6.10 -10.70 -5.37
CA HIS A 169 6.93 -11.75 -4.78
C HIS A 169 6.22 -13.11 -4.67
N HIS A 170 4.94 -13.10 -4.32
CA HIS A 170 4.15 -14.33 -4.18
C HIS A 170 3.39 -14.67 -5.46
N PRO A 171 3.07 -15.95 -5.70
CA PRO A 171 2.15 -16.31 -6.77
C PRO A 171 0.82 -15.56 -6.63
N LYS A 172 0.25 -15.17 -7.77
CA LYS A 172 -1.12 -14.63 -7.79
C LYS A 172 -2.07 -15.67 -7.17
N CYS A 173 -3.05 -15.21 -6.39
CA CYS A 173 -4.01 -16.07 -5.69
C CYS A 173 -3.43 -16.86 -4.49
N THR A 174 -2.30 -16.45 -3.97
CA THR A 174 -1.76 -17.06 -2.74
C THR A 174 -2.77 -16.95 -1.60
N VAL A 175 -3.10 -18.08 -0.97
CA VAL A 175 -3.87 -18.16 0.28
C VAL A 175 -3.22 -19.20 1.18
N GLU A 176 -2.61 -18.72 2.26
CA GLU A 176 -2.02 -19.56 3.32
C GLU A 176 -2.89 -19.40 4.57
N LYS A 177 -3.53 -20.48 4.99
CA LYS A 177 -4.42 -20.45 6.17
C LYS A 177 -3.64 -20.42 7.48
N THR A 178 -2.49 -21.07 7.49
CA THR A 178 -1.56 -21.19 8.64
C THR A 178 -0.14 -20.96 8.16
N LYS A 179 0.79 -20.67 9.10
CA LYS A 179 2.23 -20.63 8.86
C LYS A 179 2.75 -22.03 8.54
#